data_1a8762bb453e74aaf08ff3828488a290
#
_entry.id   1a8762bb453e74aaf08ff3828488a290
#
_cell.length_a   1.000
_cell.length_b   1.000
_cell.length_c   1.000
_cell.angle_alpha   90.00
_cell.angle_beta   90.00
_cell.angle_gamma   90.00
#
_symmetry.space_group_name_H-M   'P 1'
#
loop_
_entity.id
_entity.type
_entity.pdbx_description
1 polymer ?
#
loop_
_entity_poly.entity_id
_entity_poly.type
_entity_poly.pdbx_seq_one_letter_code
_entity_poly.pdbx_strand_id
1 'polypeptide(L)'
;MFKRIRSRLDGNTEQGFTLIELLVVIIIIGILLAIAVPSYLGFRDRAANNAAKANLRAALPSAEAYYADDVASGGGGGAYTGMTVAKLKAIDSGVSSTLTVASVSATTYCLTDTVSGKSWSVKGPGPSSASYVPNAACTGAP
;
A
#
# COMPACT_ATOMS: atom_id res chain seq x y z
N MET A 1 33.79 2.93 -61.13
CA MET A 1 33.64 2.38 -59.77
C MET A 1 32.45 2.93 -59.00
N PHE A 2 31.72 3.91 -59.48
CA PHE A 2 30.59 4.57 -58.81
C PHE A 2 29.19 3.99 -59.15
N LYS A 3 29.08 3.05 -60.08
CA LYS A 3 27.80 2.49 -60.54
C LYS A 3 27.27 1.36 -59.65
N ARG A 4 28.08 0.81 -58.73
CA ARG A 4 27.67 -0.31 -57.84
C ARG A 4 27.15 0.13 -56.49
N ILE A 5 27.21 1.40 -56.15
CA ILE A 5 26.75 1.93 -54.87
C ILE A 5 25.26 2.36 -54.95
N ARG A 6 24.80 2.77 -56.15
CA ARG A 6 23.39 3.19 -56.34
C ARG A 6 22.35 2.04 -56.29
N SER A 7 22.75 0.81 -56.58
CA SER A 7 21.80 -0.32 -56.61
C SER A 7 21.49 -0.95 -55.24
N ARG A 8 22.13 -0.50 -54.17
CA ARG A 8 21.86 -0.97 -52.82
C ARG A 8 20.89 -0.06 -52.03
N LEU A 9 20.57 1.11 -52.58
CA LEU A 9 19.64 2.07 -51.96
C LEU A 9 18.18 1.91 -52.45
N ASP A 10 17.97 1.20 -53.56
CA ASP A 10 16.65 1.00 -54.17
C ASP A 10 15.94 -0.31 -53.70
N GLY A 11 16.53 -1.04 -52.75
CA GLY A 11 16.00 -2.36 -52.32
C GLY A 11 15.25 -2.37 -51.00
N ASN A 12 15.10 -1.26 -50.32
CA ASN A 12 14.28 -1.20 -49.11
C ASN A 12 12.96 -0.48 -49.45
N THR A 13 11.95 -1.23 -49.81
CA THR A 13 10.57 -0.79 -49.68
C THR A 13 10.31 -0.65 -48.17
N GLU A 14 10.69 0.48 -47.60
CA GLU A 14 10.18 0.91 -46.33
C GLU A 14 8.67 1.11 -46.49
N GLN A 15 7.91 0.07 -46.18
CA GLN A 15 6.46 0.19 -46.07
C GLN A 15 6.19 1.10 -44.87
N GLY A 16 6.17 2.40 -45.12
CA GLY A 16 5.79 3.38 -44.12
C GLY A 16 4.36 3.15 -43.66
N PHE A 17 4.10 3.27 -42.36
CA PHE A 17 2.73 3.26 -41.83
C PHE A 17 1.89 4.36 -42.48
N THR A 18 0.66 4.03 -42.81
CA THR A 18 -0.30 5.01 -43.30
C THR A 18 -0.81 5.85 -42.12
N LEU A 19 -1.16 7.12 -42.43
CA LEU A 19 -1.71 8.03 -41.41
C LEU A 19 -3.04 7.46 -40.85
N ILE A 20 -3.83 6.76 -41.66
CA ILE A 20 -5.08 6.16 -41.21
C ILE A 20 -4.87 4.96 -40.29
N GLU A 21 -3.81 4.15 -40.45
CA GLU A 21 -3.50 3.06 -39.56
C GLU A 21 -3.16 3.59 -38.15
N LEU A 22 -2.37 4.64 -38.05
CA LEU A 22 -2.07 5.29 -36.77
C LEU A 22 -3.33 5.91 -36.16
N LEU A 23 -4.17 6.58 -36.98
CA LEU A 23 -5.38 7.22 -36.49
C LEU A 23 -6.37 6.20 -35.90
N VAL A 24 -6.59 5.08 -36.57
CA VAL A 24 -7.49 4.02 -36.09
C VAL A 24 -6.97 3.43 -34.78
N VAL A 25 -5.67 3.19 -34.67
CA VAL A 25 -5.07 2.63 -33.45
C VAL A 25 -5.28 3.56 -32.24
N ILE A 26 -5.02 4.87 -32.40
CA ILE A 26 -5.20 5.81 -31.28
C ILE A 26 -6.66 5.97 -30.88
N ILE A 27 -7.60 5.90 -31.82
CA ILE A 27 -9.04 5.92 -31.51
C ILE A 27 -9.42 4.67 -30.69
N ILE A 28 -9.00 3.48 -31.10
CA ILE A 28 -9.29 2.24 -30.38
C ILE A 28 -8.68 2.28 -28.97
N ILE A 29 -7.42 2.68 -28.83
CA ILE A 29 -6.78 2.83 -27.53
C ILE A 29 -7.52 3.85 -26.67
N GLY A 30 -7.94 4.98 -27.22
CA GLY A 30 -8.70 6.00 -26.53
C GLY A 30 -10.02 5.48 -25.95
N ILE A 31 -10.78 4.70 -26.72
CA ILE A 31 -12.03 4.08 -26.27
C ILE A 31 -11.77 3.05 -25.16
N LEU A 32 -10.75 2.22 -25.32
CA LEU A 32 -10.39 1.22 -24.30
C LEU A 32 -9.95 1.87 -22.99
N LEU A 33 -9.13 2.92 -23.05
CA LEU A 33 -8.70 3.67 -21.87
C LEU A 33 -9.86 4.39 -21.17
N ALA A 34 -10.81 4.92 -21.92
CA ALA A 34 -11.98 5.60 -21.35
C ALA A 34 -12.80 4.68 -20.42
N ILE A 35 -12.83 3.38 -20.68
CA ILE A 35 -13.53 2.38 -19.87
C ILE A 35 -12.59 1.79 -18.79
N ALA A 36 -11.32 1.54 -19.15
CA ALA A 36 -10.38 0.84 -18.27
C ALA A 36 -9.91 1.70 -17.09
N VAL A 37 -9.68 3.01 -17.31
CA VAL A 37 -9.11 3.89 -16.26
C VAL A 37 -10.03 4.03 -15.04
N PRO A 38 -11.33 4.35 -15.18
CA PRO A 38 -12.23 4.45 -14.02
C PRO A 38 -12.34 3.14 -13.24
N SER A 39 -12.40 2.01 -13.95
CA SER A 39 -12.46 0.68 -13.34
C SER A 39 -11.18 0.36 -12.56
N TYR A 40 -10.02 0.64 -13.14
CA TYR A 40 -8.72 0.43 -12.50
C TYR A 40 -8.56 1.24 -11.20
N LEU A 41 -8.99 2.50 -11.18
CA LEU A 41 -8.93 3.34 -9.97
C LEU A 41 -9.78 2.74 -8.84
N GLY A 42 -10.97 2.24 -9.14
CA GLY A 42 -11.81 1.57 -8.15
C GLY A 42 -11.17 0.31 -7.55
N PHE A 43 -10.49 -0.50 -8.35
CA PHE A 43 -9.74 -1.66 -7.88
C PHE A 43 -8.55 -1.27 -7.01
N ARG A 44 -7.78 -0.28 -7.43
CA ARG A 44 -6.65 0.24 -6.67
C ARG A 44 -7.06 0.73 -5.28
N ASP A 45 -8.17 1.45 -5.19
CA ASP A 45 -8.68 1.95 -3.92
C ASP A 45 -9.10 0.81 -2.97
N ARG A 46 -9.77 -0.21 -3.48
CA ARG A 46 -10.12 -1.40 -2.71
C ARG A 46 -8.87 -2.17 -2.24
N ALA A 47 -7.89 -2.33 -3.12
CA ALA A 47 -6.63 -2.98 -2.77
C ALA A 47 -5.88 -2.23 -1.67
N ALA A 48 -5.79 -0.90 -1.75
CA ALA A 48 -5.17 -0.06 -0.73
C ALA A 48 -5.87 -0.16 0.63
N ASN A 49 -7.21 -0.12 0.65
CA ASN A 49 -7.99 -0.30 1.87
C ASN A 49 -7.75 -1.68 2.51
N ASN A 50 -7.73 -2.74 1.71
CA ASN A 50 -7.50 -4.09 2.22
C ASN A 50 -6.05 -4.27 2.70
N ALA A 51 -5.07 -3.69 2.02
CA ALA A 51 -3.68 -3.73 2.43
C ALA A 51 -3.46 -3.02 3.78
N ALA A 52 -4.02 -1.82 3.96
CA ALA A 52 -3.93 -1.11 5.25
C ALA A 52 -4.55 -1.92 6.39
N LYS A 53 -5.73 -2.52 6.19
CA LYS A 53 -6.34 -3.40 7.18
C LYS A 53 -5.51 -4.66 7.47
N ALA A 54 -4.91 -5.26 6.44
CA ALA A 54 -4.06 -6.45 6.60
C ALA A 54 -2.81 -6.11 7.42
N ASN A 55 -2.18 -4.97 7.14
CA ASN A 55 -1.01 -4.49 7.88
C ASN A 55 -1.33 -4.26 9.36
N LEU A 56 -2.49 -3.65 9.65
CA LEU A 56 -2.95 -3.50 11.04
C LEU A 56 -3.14 -4.85 11.73
N ARG A 57 -3.80 -5.81 11.06
CA ARG A 57 -4.00 -7.16 11.63
C ARG A 57 -2.68 -7.89 11.88
N ALA A 58 -1.71 -7.74 11.00
CA ALA A 58 -0.39 -8.35 11.16
C ALA A 58 0.38 -7.75 12.35
N ALA A 59 0.13 -6.48 12.70
CA ALA A 59 0.79 -5.82 13.82
C ALA A 59 0.18 -6.16 15.20
N LEU A 60 -1.05 -6.67 15.26
CA LEU A 60 -1.73 -6.95 16.54
C LEU A 60 -0.99 -7.97 17.41
N PRO A 61 -0.53 -9.13 16.88
CA PRO A 61 0.22 -10.08 17.70
C PRO A 61 1.49 -9.47 18.30
N SER A 62 2.19 -8.60 17.55
CA SER A 62 3.37 -7.90 18.04
C SER A 62 3.04 -6.89 19.15
N ALA A 63 1.90 -6.24 19.09
CA ALA A 63 1.43 -5.35 20.14
C ALA A 63 1.09 -6.11 21.45
N GLU A 64 0.45 -7.26 21.33
CA GLU A 64 0.15 -8.12 22.48
C GLU A 64 1.42 -8.78 23.06
N ALA A 65 2.37 -9.18 22.20
CA ALA A 65 3.67 -9.67 22.65
C ALA A 65 4.44 -8.57 23.39
N TYR A 66 4.44 -7.34 22.87
CA TYR A 66 5.04 -6.20 23.56
C TYR A 66 4.47 -6.00 24.96
N TYR A 67 3.17 -6.12 25.13
CA TYR A 67 2.50 -6.03 26.43
C TYR A 67 2.96 -7.13 27.40
N ALA A 68 3.09 -8.36 26.91
CA ALA A 68 3.44 -9.53 27.71
C ALA A 68 4.95 -9.60 28.06
N ASP A 69 5.81 -9.01 27.24
CA ASP A 69 7.26 -9.07 27.41
C ASP A 69 7.75 -8.15 28.53
N ASP A 70 8.79 -8.60 29.25
CA ASP A 70 9.43 -7.82 30.30
C ASP A 70 10.08 -6.54 29.76
N VAL A 71 10.08 -5.49 30.57
CA VAL A 71 10.74 -4.20 30.25
C VAL A 71 12.23 -4.39 29.97
N ALA A 72 12.90 -5.31 30.66
CA ALA A 72 14.33 -5.62 30.45
C ALA A 72 14.59 -6.21 29.05
N SER A 73 13.60 -6.88 28.45
CA SER A 73 13.64 -7.43 27.10
C SER A 73 13.15 -6.43 26.03
N GLY A 74 12.83 -5.21 26.43
CA GLY A 74 12.31 -4.18 25.52
C GLY A 74 10.80 -4.14 25.37
N GLY A 75 10.08 -4.98 26.15
CA GLY A 75 8.63 -5.03 26.20
C GLY A 75 8.00 -3.98 27.12
N GLY A 76 6.71 -4.13 27.39
CA GLY A 76 5.90 -3.19 28.14
C GLY A 76 5.72 -3.54 29.63
N GLY A 77 6.04 -4.78 30.03
CA GLY A 77 5.88 -5.23 31.42
C GLY A 77 4.43 -5.19 31.92
N GLY A 78 3.47 -5.57 31.08
CA GLY A 78 2.06 -5.48 31.39
C GLY A 78 1.41 -4.12 31.06
N ALA A 79 2.05 -3.30 30.23
CA ALA A 79 1.49 -2.04 29.75
C ALA A 79 1.88 -1.76 28.29
N TYR A 80 1.04 -1.06 27.54
CA TYR A 80 1.39 -0.60 26.19
C TYR A 80 2.18 0.71 26.20
N THR A 81 2.38 1.33 27.35
CA THR A 81 3.13 2.58 27.51
C THR A 81 4.54 2.44 26.92
N GLY A 82 4.93 3.38 26.06
CA GLY A 82 6.24 3.34 25.42
C GLY A 82 6.35 2.38 24.22
N MET A 83 5.24 1.79 23.77
CA MET A 83 5.19 1.02 22.53
C MET A 83 5.49 1.94 21.33
N THR A 84 6.35 1.49 20.44
CA THR A 84 6.72 2.18 19.19
C THR A 84 6.78 1.20 18.04
N VAL A 85 6.68 1.71 16.81
CA VAL A 85 6.81 0.85 15.62
C VAL A 85 8.14 0.11 15.59
N ALA A 86 9.23 0.75 16.06
CA ALA A 86 10.56 0.12 16.13
C ALA A 86 10.56 -1.10 17.06
N LYS A 87 9.90 -1.01 18.21
CA LYS A 87 9.77 -2.12 19.16
C LYS A 87 8.89 -3.25 18.60
N LEU A 88 7.80 -2.91 17.93
CA LEU A 88 6.95 -3.89 17.24
C LEU A 88 7.72 -4.63 16.15
N LYS A 89 8.55 -3.93 15.39
CA LYS A 89 9.42 -4.53 14.36
C LYS A 89 10.56 -5.37 14.94
N ALA A 90 11.00 -5.09 16.15
CA ALA A 90 12.00 -5.92 16.83
C ALA A 90 11.38 -7.28 17.23
N ILE A 91 10.08 -7.31 17.55
CA ILE A 91 9.33 -8.53 17.85
C ILE A 91 9.00 -9.29 16.54
N ASP A 92 8.49 -8.58 15.55
CA ASP A 92 8.15 -9.14 14.23
C ASP A 92 8.58 -8.19 13.12
N SER A 93 9.59 -8.61 12.35
CA SER A 93 10.12 -7.86 11.21
C SER A 93 9.09 -7.67 10.08
N GLY A 94 7.99 -8.45 10.06
CA GLY A 94 6.88 -8.35 9.11
C GLY A 94 5.95 -7.17 9.37
N VAL A 95 6.09 -6.46 10.48
CA VAL A 95 5.31 -5.24 10.76
C VAL A 95 5.59 -4.17 9.69
N SER A 96 4.52 -3.63 9.09
CA SER A 96 4.59 -2.66 8.00
C SER A 96 5.40 -1.41 8.38
N SER A 97 6.14 -0.87 7.41
CA SER A 97 6.84 0.42 7.57
C SER A 97 5.91 1.63 7.51
N THR A 98 4.71 1.46 7.00
CA THR A 98 3.67 2.50 6.93
C THR A 98 2.81 2.58 8.20
N LEU A 99 3.00 1.60 9.12
CA LEU A 99 2.32 1.59 10.41
C LEU A 99 2.78 2.75 11.28
N THR A 100 1.85 3.34 12.02
CA THR A 100 2.11 4.34 13.05
C THR A 100 1.40 3.97 14.35
N VAL A 101 2.05 4.23 15.47
CA VAL A 101 1.44 4.15 16.80
C VAL A 101 0.87 5.53 17.10
N ALA A 102 -0.45 5.69 16.95
CA ALA A 102 -1.11 6.99 17.06
C ALA A 102 -1.30 7.41 18.53
N SER A 103 -1.62 6.47 19.41
CA SER A 103 -1.67 6.69 20.85
C SER A 103 -1.49 5.40 21.62
N VAL A 104 -0.99 5.51 22.85
CA VAL A 104 -0.82 4.40 23.80
C VAL A 104 -1.11 4.87 25.21
N SER A 105 -1.70 3.98 26.01
CA SER A 105 -1.83 4.12 27.46
C SER A 105 -1.31 2.86 28.14
N ALA A 106 -1.51 2.73 29.43
CA ALA A 106 -1.14 1.47 30.12
C ALA A 106 -1.97 0.28 29.61
N THR A 107 -3.26 0.50 29.28
CA THR A 107 -4.22 -0.57 29.00
C THR A 107 -4.76 -0.60 27.58
N THR A 108 -4.50 0.44 26.79
CA THR A 108 -5.03 0.54 25.41
C THR A 108 -3.98 1.08 24.45
N TYR A 109 -4.17 0.79 23.16
CA TYR A 109 -3.37 1.35 22.07
C TYR A 109 -4.21 1.67 20.85
N CYS A 110 -3.69 2.55 20.02
CA CYS A 110 -4.20 2.84 18.70
C CYS A 110 -3.11 2.70 17.65
N LEU A 111 -3.31 1.83 16.69
CA LEU A 111 -2.47 1.70 15.52
C LEU A 111 -3.17 2.28 14.30
N THR A 112 -2.42 2.96 13.46
CA THR A 112 -2.90 3.50 12.19
C THR A 112 -1.95 3.05 11.07
N ASP A 113 -2.51 2.67 9.94
CA ASP A 113 -1.73 2.38 8.73
C ASP A 113 -2.30 3.09 7.53
N THR A 114 -1.42 3.57 6.64
CA THR A 114 -1.81 4.32 5.44
C THR A 114 -1.13 3.73 4.21
N VAL A 115 -1.94 3.24 3.27
CA VAL A 115 -1.49 2.68 2.01
C VAL A 115 -2.12 3.47 0.86
N SER A 116 -1.30 4.04 -0.02
CA SER A 116 -1.77 4.82 -1.18
C SER A 116 -2.86 5.86 -0.85
N GLY A 117 -2.70 6.56 0.29
CA GLY A 117 -3.63 7.59 0.74
C GLY A 117 -4.92 7.06 1.41
N LYS A 118 -5.05 5.75 1.61
CA LYS A 118 -6.15 5.14 2.36
C LYS A 118 -5.65 4.78 3.76
N SER A 119 -6.16 5.48 4.77
CA SER A 119 -5.83 5.27 6.18
C SER A 119 -6.87 4.41 6.88
N TRP A 120 -6.40 3.53 7.72
CA TRP A 120 -7.22 2.73 8.65
C TRP A 120 -6.60 2.76 10.03
N SER A 121 -7.44 2.70 11.04
CA SER A 121 -7.02 2.64 12.45
C SER A 121 -7.67 1.46 13.15
N VAL A 122 -6.97 0.93 14.15
CA VAL A 122 -7.49 -0.11 15.03
C VAL A 122 -7.14 0.23 16.47
N LYS A 123 -8.12 0.07 17.37
CA LYS A 123 -7.95 0.21 18.82
C LYS A 123 -7.84 -1.17 19.45
N GLY A 124 -6.84 -1.38 20.29
CA GLY A 124 -6.65 -2.58 21.11
C GLY A 124 -6.68 -2.26 22.61
N PRO A 125 -6.65 -3.28 23.47
CA PRO A 125 -6.44 -4.71 23.19
C PRO A 125 -7.68 -5.41 22.66
N GLY A 126 -7.47 -6.62 22.08
CA GLY A 126 -8.56 -7.49 21.65
C GLY A 126 -9.47 -6.90 20.56
N PRO A 127 -8.97 -6.37 19.46
CA PRO A 127 -9.79 -5.69 18.47
C PRO A 127 -10.81 -6.63 17.83
N SER A 128 -12.06 -6.19 17.84
CA SER A 128 -13.13 -6.80 17.05
C SER A 128 -13.16 -6.21 15.63
N SER A 129 -13.97 -6.77 14.75
CA SER A 129 -14.18 -6.19 13.41
C SER A 129 -14.70 -4.75 13.44
N ALA A 130 -15.41 -4.36 14.50
CA ALA A 130 -15.91 -3.00 14.73
C ALA A 130 -14.82 -2.01 15.18
N SER A 131 -13.67 -2.52 15.62
CA SER A 131 -12.54 -1.67 16.05
C SER A 131 -11.73 -1.08 14.88
N TYR A 132 -11.97 -1.54 13.65
CA TYR A 132 -11.31 -1.00 12.45
C TYR A 132 -12.10 0.17 11.89
N VAL A 133 -11.53 1.36 11.93
CA VAL A 133 -12.19 2.60 11.50
C VAL A 133 -11.43 3.20 10.30
N PRO A 134 -12.14 3.52 9.18
CA PRO A 134 -11.53 4.20 8.05
C PRO A 134 -11.24 5.66 8.40
N ASN A 135 -10.13 6.19 7.90
CA ASN A 135 -9.73 7.62 7.95
C ASN A 135 -9.70 8.25 9.36
N ALA A 136 -9.82 7.49 10.42
CA ALA A 136 -9.79 8.02 11.76
C ALA A 136 -8.44 7.71 12.39
N ALA A 137 -7.70 8.73 12.81
CA ALA A 137 -6.89 8.58 14.01
C ALA A 137 -7.86 8.14 15.10
N CYS A 138 -7.59 7.08 15.89
CA CYS A 138 -8.49 6.57 16.93
C CYS A 138 -8.98 7.72 17.83
N THR A 139 -9.94 8.48 17.36
CA THR A 139 -10.57 9.58 18.08
C THR A 139 -11.33 8.97 19.27
N GLY A 140 -10.80 9.21 20.46
CA GLY A 140 -11.33 8.62 21.70
C GLY A 140 -10.46 7.54 22.31
N ALA A 141 -9.16 7.52 22.03
CA ALA A 141 -8.21 6.88 22.93
C ALA A 141 -8.20 7.64 24.26
N PRO A 142 -8.00 6.95 25.37
CA PRO A 142 -8.49 7.18 26.72
C PRO A 142 -8.26 8.51 27.21
#